data_8ad661040f451a9fb3d165e13d18106a
#
_entry.id   8ad661040f451a9fb3d165e13d18106a
#
_cell.length_a   1.000
_cell.length_b   1.000
_cell.length_c   1.000
_cell.angle_alpha   90.00
_cell.angle_beta   90.00
_cell.angle_gamma   90.00
#
_symmetry.space_group_name_H-M   'P 1'
#
loop_
_entity.id
_entity.type
_entity.pdbx_description
1 polymer ?
#
loop_
_entity_poly.entity_id
_entity_poly.type
_entity_poly.pdbx_seq_one_letter_code
_entity_poly.pdbx_strand_id
1 'polypeptide(L)'
;MKTYLETFDNGPGGWFGWIDNARGPKPLERGESTVISRSPWWIDYNHAPPGAGYMHLLFMLLTSGYPGENQREVSGENQFTKGGFGTDFTNAELTLRLKGELRSLDTQLYLLIQGVHKGVCTGWILTGQPINVTTEWSEQRITAGTDESQWTCLGSRHDRSDFYGRTPLKTVLSDVNANILLVLYPLDIAPMGPLNGDPHVLRPEKDYPVWRSRLPEGYVMLDEVRIEKS
;
A
#
# COMPACT_ATOMS: atom_id res chain seq x y z
N MET A 1 16.66 18.60 -8.70
CA MET A 1 15.80 17.85 -7.81
C MET A 1 16.22 16.40 -7.85
N LYS A 2 16.13 15.62 -6.76
CA LYS A 2 16.63 14.25 -6.69
C LYS A 2 15.52 13.28 -7.05
N THR A 3 15.68 12.45 -8.07
CA THR A 3 14.72 11.43 -8.49
C THR A 3 15.00 10.13 -7.75
N TYR A 4 13.98 9.52 -7.11
CA TYR A 4 14.05 8.15 -6.64
C TYR A 4 13.85 7.23 -7.85
N LEU A 5 14.75 6.27 -8.01
CA LEU A 5 14.65 5.20 -9.01
C LEU A 5 15.03 3.88 -8.34
N GLU A 6 14.12 2.92 -8.40
CA GLU A 6 14.34 1.54 -7.98
C GLU A 6 14.11 0.61 -9.16
N THR A 7 15.09 -0.20 -9.49
CA THR A 7 15.06 -1.17 -10.61
C THR A 7 15.09 -2.61 -10.13
N PHE A 8 15.11 -2.81 -8.83
CA PHE A 8 15.14 -4.13 -8.18
C PHE A 8 16.33 -5.04 -8.54
N ASP A 9 17.32 -4.55 -9.26
CA ASP A 9 18.52 -5.31 -9.64
C ASP A 9 19.29 -5.86 -8.42
N ASN A 10 19.34 -5.07 -7.36
CA ASN A 10 20.10 -5.37 -6.15
C ASN A 10 19.23 -5.87 -4.98
N GLY A 11 17.97 -6.14 -5.22
CA GLY A 11 17.06 -6.59 -4.16
C GLY A 11 15.73 -5.83 -4.15
N PRO A 12 14.92 -6.01 -3.11
CA PRO A 12 13.64 -5.35 -3.02
C PRO A 12 13.72 -3.84 -2.69
N GLY A 13 14.92 -3.29 -2.43
CA GLY A 13 15.13 -1.85 -2.24
C GLY A 13 14.38 -1.21 -1.07
N GLY A 14 13.91 -2.02 -0.13
CA GLY A 14 13.06 -1.60 0.97
C GLY A 14 11.57 -1.87 0.74
N TRP A 15 11.16 -2.41 -0.41
CA TRP A 15 9.78 -2.80 -0.70
C TRP A 15 9.45 -4.17 -0.10
N PHE A 16 8.25 -4.32 0.43
CA PHE A 16 7.74 -5.55 1.04
C PHE A 16 6.23 -5.67 0.93
N GLY A 17 5.69 -6.85 1.19
CA GLY A 17 4.28 -7.11 1.40
C GLY A 17 3.92 -7.17 2.88
N TRP A 18 2.70 -7.59 3.20
CA TRP A 18 2.20 -7.70 4.57
C TRP A 18 1.55 -9.04 4.81
N ILE A 19 1.79 -9.66 5.96
CA ILE A 19 1.18 -10.94 6.35
C ILE A 19 -0.12 -10.65 7.13
N ASP A 20 0.03 -10.00 8.26
CA ASP A 20 -1.00 -9.51 9.17
C ASP A 20 -0.36 -8.61 10.23
N ASN A 21 -1.15 -8.01 11.10
CA ASN A 21 -0.62 -7.08 12.11
C ASN A 21 0.22 -7.75 13.20
N ALA A 22 0.05 -9.06 13.42
CA ALA A 22 0.84 -9.78 14.42
C ALA A 22 2.20 -10.23 13.88
N ARG A 23 2.25 -10.67 12.61
CA ARG A 23 3.46 -11.19 11.97
C ARG A 23 4.22 -10.13 11.18
N GLY A 24 3.53 -9.05 10.78
CA GLY A 24 4.14 -7.90 10.14
C GLY A 24 4.52 -8.13 8.67
N PRO A 25 5.72 -7.69 8.26
CA PRO A 25 6.14 -7.66 6.88
C PRO A 25 6.30 -9.06 6.28
N LYS A 26 6.03 -9.15 4.98
CA LYS A 26 6.19 -10.34 4.13
C LYS A 26 7.20 -10.03 3.03
N PRO A 27 8.20 -10.90 2.80
CA PRO A 27 9.08 -10.72 1.66
C PRO A 27 8.28 -10.82 0.36
N LEU A 28 8.63 -10.00 -0.62
CA LEU A 28 8.16 -10.14 -1.99
C LEU A 28 8.92 -11.30 -2.66
N GLU A 29 8.24 -12.05 -3.52
CA GLU A 29 8.94 -13.01 -4.40
C GLU A 29 9.89 -12.22 -5.32
N ARG A 30 10.99 -12.85 -5.73
CA ARG A 30 11.98 -12.21 -6.58
C ARG A 30 12.07 -12.92 -7.93
N GLY A 31 12.08 -12.11 -8.99
CA GLY A 31 12.55 -12.50 -10.30
C GLY A 31 13.89 -11.85 -10.62
N GLU A 32 14.33 -11.96 -11.86
CA GLU A 32 15.46 -11.20 -12.38
C GLU A 32 15.05 -9.74 -12.51
N SER A 33 15.70 -8.84 -11.73
CA SER A 33 15.38 -7.40 -11.66
C SER A 33 13.89 -7.08 -11.42
N THR A 34 13.17 -7.93 -10.67
CA THR A 34 11.75 -7.71 -10.39
C THR A 34 11.38 -8.15 -8.98
N VAL A 35 10.32 -7.55 -8.45
CA VAL A 35 9.64 -8.02 -7.24
C VAL A 35 8.19 -8.37 -7.54
N ILE A 36 7.67 -9.41 -6.89
CA ILE A 36 6.36 -9.98 -7.18
C ILE A 36 5.55 -10.05 -5.90
N SER A 37 4.36 -9.47 -5.94
CA SER A 37 3.34 -9.65 -4.92
C SER A 37 2.29 -10.61 -5.42
N ARG A 38 2.09 -11.70 -4.70
CA ARG A 38 1.15 -12.78 -5.08
C ARG A 38 0.11 -13.00 -4.00
N SER A 39 -1.12 -13.29 -4.44
CA SER A 39 -2.21 -13.72 -3.56
C SER A 39 -1.88 -15.06 -2.84
N PRO A 40 -2.44 -15.33 -1.66
CA PRO A 40 -3.40 -14.48 -0.96
C PRO A 40 -2.74 -13.25 -0.33
N TRP A 41 -3.41 -12.10 -0.47
CA TRP A 41 -2.97 -10.86 0.16
C TRP A 41 -3.70 -10.65 1.49
N TRP A 42 -3.05 -9.93 2.39
CA TRP A 42 -3.69 -9.49 3.62
C TRP A 42 -4.84 -8.53 3.34
N ILE A 43 -5.95 -8.73 4.05
CA ILE A 43 -7.10 -7.83 4.00
C ILE A 43 -6.94 -6.82 5.11
N ASP A 44 -6.83 -5.54 4.77
CA ASP A 44 -6.97 -4.48 5.76
C ASP A 44 -8.46 -4.25 6.04
N TYR A 45 -8.95 -4.90 7.09
CA TYR A 45 -10.31 -4.72 7.59
C TYR A 45 -10.39 -3.70 8.73
N ASN A 46 -9.26 -3.13 9.17
CA ASN A 46 -9.23 -2.11 10.21
C ASN A 46 -9.79 -0.77 9.71
N HIS A 47 -9.73 -0.52 8.38
CA HIS A 47 -10.36 0.61 7.74
C HIS A 47 -11.76 0.29 7.15
N ALA A 48 -12.34 -0.84 7.56
CA ALA A 48 -13.71 -1.19 7.22
C ALA A 48 -14.71 -0.14 7.75
N PRO A 49 -15.94 -0.09 7.21
CA PRO A 49 -16.93 0.90 7.66
C PRO A 49 -17.03 0.96 9.21
N PRO A 50 -17.03 2.17 9.81
CA PRO A 50 -17.22 3.50 9.18
C PRO A 50 -15.99 4.14 8.50
N GLY A 51 -14.85 3.43 8.35
CA GLY A 51 -13.72 3.87 7.53
C GLY A 51 -14.00 3.73 6.03
N ALA A 52 -12.96 3.82 5.20
CA ALA A 52 -13.12 3.85 3.74
C ALA A 52 -13.57 2.52 3.11
N GLY A 53 -13.40 1.41 3.80
CA GLY A 53 -13.71 0.06 3.31
C GLY A 53 -12.50 -0.86 3.35
N TYR A 54 -12.70 -2.08 2.85
CA TYR A 54 -11.67 -3.12 2.86
C TYR A 54 -10.71 -2.97 1.67
N MET A 55 -9.45 -3.36 1.88
CA MET A 55 -8.44 -3.36 0.82
C MET A 55 -7.45 -4.52 0.97
N HIS A 56 -6.79 -4.91 -0.13
CA HIS A 56 -5.59 -5.74 -0.07
C HIS A 56 -4.34 -4.87 -0.16
N LEU A 57 -3.34 -5.17 0.68
CA LEU A 57 -2.01 -4.56 0.61
C LEU A 57 -1.09 -5.44 -0.24
N LEU A 58 -0.61 -4.91 -1.37
CA LEU A 58 0.26 -5.64 -2.30
C LEU A 58 1.73 -5.28 -2.09
N PHE A 59 2.05 -3.99 -2.07
CA PHE A 59 3.41 -3.50 -1.92
C PHE A 59 3.43 -2.34 -0.93
N MET A 60 4.47 -2.24 -0.14
CA MET A 60 4.70 -1.17 0.82
C MET A 60 6.17 -0.72 0.78
N LEU A 61 6.40 0.57 0.84
CA LEU A 61 7.69 1.20 1.05
C LEU A 61 7.58 2.19 2.20
N LEU A 62 8.44 2.07 3.20
CA LEU A 62 8.56 3.07 4.27
C LEU A 62 9.32 4.29 3.77
N THR A 63 8.80 5.48 4.02
CA THR A 63 9.39 6.74 3.58
C THR A 63 10.26 7.42 4.63
N SER A 64 10.17 6.98 5.89
CA SER A 64 10.94 7.52 7.02
C SER A 64 11.87 6.51 7.72
N GLY A 65 12.14 5.36 7.09
CA GLY A 65 12.98 4.33 7.66
C GLY A 65 12.20 3.12 8.18
N TYR A 66 12.88 2.25 8.93
CA TYR A 66 12.26 1.04 9.45
C TYR A 66 11.71 1.25 10.86
N PRO A 67 10.43 0.94 11.10
CA PRO A 67 9.88 0.94 12.44
C PRO A 67 10.40 -0.24 13.30
N GLY A 68 11.11 -1.21 12.70
CA GLY A 68 11.69 -2.37 13.37
C GLY A 68 12.67 -3.14 12.50
N GLU A 69 13.45 -4.04 13.11
CA GLU A 69 14.46 -4.83 12.40
C GLU A 69 13.86 -5.80 11.37
N ASN A 70 12.70 -6.37 11.65
CA ASN A 70 12.05 -7.35 10.78
C ASN A 70 11.71 -6.83 9.39
N GLN A 71 11.42 -5.54 9.21
CA GLN A 71 11.24 -4.97 7.88
C GLN A 71 12.53 -5.00 7.07
N ARG A 72 13.67 -4.71 7.72
CA ARG A 72 14.97 -4.77 7.07
C ARG A 72 15.36 -6.20 6.67
N GLU A 73 15.04 -7.17 7.50
CA GLU A 73 15.31 -8.60 7.21
C GLU A 73 14.55 -9.07 5.96
N VAL A 74 13.31 -8.64 5.76
CA VAL A 74 12.47 -9.08 4.63
C VAL A 74 12.62 -8.24 3.37
N SER A 75 12.96 -6.94 3.49
CA SER A 75 12.99 -5.99 2.37
C SER A 75 14.39 -5.48 2.01
N GLY A 76 15.42 -5.93 2.74
CA GLY A 76 16.76 -5.44 2.56
C GLY A 76 16.91 -3.97 2.94
N GLU A 77 17.95 -3.32 2.41
CA GLU A 77 18.20 -1.90 2.67
C GLU A 77 17.18 -1.03 1.94
N ASN A 78 16.56 -0.11 2.65
CA ASN A 78 15.61 0.83 2.07
C ASN A 78 16.35 1.91 1.27
N GLN A 79 16.32 1.80 -0.05
CA GLN A 79 17.02 2.71 -0.96
C GLN A 79 16.42 4.12 -0.95
N PHE A 80 15.12 4.26 -0.64
CA PHE A 80 14.48 5.57 -0.52
C PHE A 80 15.09 6.38 0.63
N THR A 81 15.14 5.82 1.81
CA THR A 81 15.69 6.50 3.01
C THR A 81 17.19 6.65 2.95
N LYS A 82 17.92 5.62 2.50
CA LYS A 82 19.38 5.67 2.28
C LYS A 82 19.75 6.75 1.28
N GLY A 83 18.98 6.88 0.22
CA GLY A 83 19.17 7.90 -0.81
C GLY A 83 18.88 9.31 -0.31
N GLY A 84 18.28 9.50 0.86
CA GLY A 84 17.91 10.82 1.40
C GLY A 84 16.87 11.52 0.54
N PHE A 85 15.90 10.77 0.02
CA PHE A 85 14.76 11.34 -0.70
C PHE A 85 13.79 11.95 0.30
N GLY A 86 13.32 13.15 0.01
CA GLY A 86 12.39 13.86 0.90
C GLY A 86 11.01 13.20 0.92
N THR A 87 10.22 13.56 1.93
CA THR A 87 8.85 13.03 2.14
C THR A 87 7.75 13.93 1.58
N ASP A 88 8.09 15.07 0.96
CA ASP A 88 7.13 15.90 0.24
C ASP A 88 6.78 15.26 -1.11
N PHE A 89 5.53 14.83 -1.23
CA PHE A 89 4.96 14.22 -2.44
C PHE A 89 3.97 15.16 -3.16
N THR A 90 3.93 16.43 -2.79
CA THR A 90 3.05 17.41 -3.43
C THR A 90 3.35 17.51 -4.92
N ASN A 91 2.37 17.14 -5.75
CA ASN A 91 2.49 17.06 -7.22
C ASN A 91 3.62 16.13 -7.71
N ALA A 92 4.10 15.19 -6.89
CA ALA A 92 5.06 14.20 -7.33
C ALA A 92 4.45 13.30 -8.43
N GLU A 93 5.23 13.01 -9.46
CA GLU A 93 4.89 12.01 -10.47
C GLU A 93 5.52 10.67 -10.07
N LEU A 94 4.69 9.62 -10.03
CA LEU A 94 5.14 8.25 -9.85
C LEU A 94 4.97 7.52 -11.18
N THR A 95 6.07 6.97 -11.68
CA THR A 95 6.08 6.08 -12.83
C THR A 95 6.35 4.67 -12.33
N LEU A 96 5.48 3.74 -12.72
CA LEU A 96 5.57 2.33 -12.35
C LEU A 96 5.65 1.50 -13.62
N ARG A 97 6.71 0.68 -13.78
CA ARG A 97 6.76 -0.34 -14.82
C ARG A 97 6.32 -1.66 -14.22
N LEU A 98 5.18 -2.16 -14.67
CA LEU A 98 4.54 -3.31 -14.06
C LEU A 98 3.82 -4.21 -15.06
N LYS A 99 3.58 -5.46 -14.64
CA LYS A 99 2.66 -6.41 -15.29
C LYS A 99 2.06 -7.36 -14.25
N GLY A 100 1.08 -8.14 -14.65
CA GLY A 100 0.52 -9.19 -13.81
C GLY A 100 -0.65 -9.89 -14.44
N GLU A 101 -1.08 -10.95 -13.78
CA GLU A 101 -2.36 -11.60 -14.04
C GLU A 101 -3.23 -11.42 -12.79
N LEU A 102 -4.32 -10.68 -12.95
CA LEU A 102 -5.16 -10.28 -11.83
C LEU A 102 -6.62 -10.52 -12.14
N ARG A 103 -7.26 -11.42 -11.38
CA ARG A 103 -8.71 -11.49 -11.30
C ARG A 103 -9.16 -10.47 -10.25
N SER A 104 -9.42 -9.25 -10.69
CA SER A 104 -9.61 -8.09 -9.80
C SER A 104 -10.97 -8.04 -9.11
N LEU A 105 -12.02 -8.66 -9.68
CA LEU A 105 -13.39 -8.65 -9.12
C LEU A 105 -13.89 -7.25 -8.78
N ASP A 106 -13.82 -6.33 -9.75
CA ASP A 106 -14.22 -4.91 -9.63
C ASP A 106 -13.32 -4.04 -8.74
N THR A 107 -12.24 -4.60 -8.16
CA THR A 107 -11.21 -3.78 -7.52
C THR A 107 -10.25 -3.22 -8.56
N GLN A 108 -9.56 -2.16 -8.20
CA GLN A 108 -8.47 -1.59 -9.00
C GLN A 108 -7.25 -1.38 -8.13
N LEU A 109 -6.08 -1.34 -8.77
CA LEU A 109 -4.83 -1.05 -8.08
C LEU A 109 -4.67 0.47 -7.96
N TYR A 110 -4.34 0.94 -6.74
CA TYR A 110 -4.18 2.36 -6.44
C TYR A 110 -2.94 2.64 -5.62
N LEU A 111 -2.47 3.88 -5.69
CA LEU A 111 -1.52 4.43 -4.73
C LEU A 111 -2.26 4.81 -3.44
N LEU A 112 -1.72 4.39 -2.31
CA LEU A 112 -2.07 4.87 -0.97
C LEU A 112 -0.84 5.55 -0.37
N ILE A 113 -1.02 6.75 0.19
CA ILE A 113 0.00 7.47 0.96
C ILE A 113 -0.43 7.57 2.42
N GLN A 114 0.53 7.51 3.34
CA GLN A 114 0.27 7.70 4.77
C GLN A 114 1.29 8.65 5.40
N GLY A 115 0.81 9.47 6.31
CA GLY A 115 1.63 10.36 7.14
C GLY A 115 1.10 10.46 8.56
N VAL A 116 2.02 10.68 9.51
CA VAL A 116 1.71 10.92 10.92
C VAL A 116 1.96 12.38 11.23
N HIS A 117 0.89 13.12 11.55
CA HIS A 117 0.93 14.54 11.84
C HIS A 117 0.26 14.83 13.17
N LYS A 118 0.99 15.47 14.08
CA LYS A 118 0.50 15.77 15.46
C LYS A 118 -0.04 14.53 16.18
N GLY A 119 0.61 13.38 15.97
CA GLY A 119 0.20 12.12 16.58
C GLY A 119 -0.96 11.39 15.86
N VAL A 120 -1.50 11.93 14.78
CA VAL A 120 -2.57 11.31 13.99
C VAL A 120 -2.01 10.74 12.70
N CYS A 121 -2.18 9.44 12.49
CA CYS A 121 -1.88 8.76 11.23
C CYS A 121 -3.08 8.90 10.29
N THR A 122 -2.82 9.36 9.07
CA THR A 122 -3.87 9.49 8.05
C THR A 122 -3.40 8.89 6.74
N GLY A 123 -4.23 8.05 6.14
CA GLY A 123 -4.05 7.48 4.81
C GLY A 123 -5.00 8.11 3.79
N TRP A 124 -4.51 8.32 2.58
CA TRP A 124 -5.26 8.77 1.43
C TRP A 124 -4.99 7.88 0.22
N ILE A 125 -6.05 7.32 -0.40
CA ILE A 125 -5.97 6.52 -1.62
C ILE A 125 -6.25 7.42 -2.82
N LEU A 126 -5.40 7.41 -3.84
CA LEU A 126 -5.57 8.15 -5.10
C LEU A 126 -6.57 7.44 -6.02
N THR A 127 -7.84 7.46 -5.66
CA THR A 127 -8.92 6.72 -6.35
C THR A 127 -9.28 7.30 -7.73
N GLY A 128 -8.92 8.55 -8.01
CA GLY A 128 -9.15 9.16 -9.33
C GLY A 128 -8.15 8.72 -10.41
N GLN A 129 -7.07 8.00 -10.06
CA GLN A 129 -6.03 7.56 -11.00
C GLN A 129 -5.71 6.08 -10.77
N PRO A 130 -6.53 5.15 -11.27
CA PRO A 130 -6.26 3.72 -11.16
C PRO A 130 -5.03 3.31 -11.96
N ILE A 131 -4.29 2.35 -11.42
CA ILE A 131 -3.10 1.75 -12.05
C ILE A 131 -3.57 0.48 -12.77
N ASN A 132 -3.40 0.43 -14.09
CA ASN A 132 -3.81 -0.72 -14.89
C ASN A 132 -2.77 -1.85 -14.79
N VAL A 133 -3.24 -3.05 -14.47
CA VAL A 133 -2.43 -4.27 -14.48
C VAL A 133 -2.78 -5.07 -15.73
N THR A 134 -1.78 -5.32 -16.59
CA THR A 134 -1.93 -6.11 -17.81
C THR A 134 -0.92 -7.25 -17.83
N THR A 135 -1.15 -8.27 -18.65
CA THR A 135 -0.21 -9.41 -18.80
C THR A 135 1.12 -9.00 -19.42
N GLU A 136 1.12 -7.94 -20.18
CA GLU A 136 2.32 -7.37 -20.78
C GLU A 136 2.89 -6.24 -19.92
N TRP A 137 4.21 -6.03 -20.02
CA TRP A 137 4.84 -4.91 -19.35
C TRP A 137 4.26 -3.58 -19.84
N SER A 138 3.83 -2.77 -18.92
CA SER A 138 3.32 -1.42 -19.20
C SER A 138 3.91 -0.41 -18.22
N GLU A 139 4.06 0.82 -18.67
CA GLU A 139 4.43 1.95 -17.85
C GLU A 139 3.14 2.71 -17.46
N GLN A 140 2.94 2.90 -16.16
CA GLN A 140 1.81 3.62 -15.62
C GLN A 140 2.32 4.88 -14.92
N ARG A 141 1.71 6.03 -15.19
CA ARG A 141 2.04 7.32 -14.57
C ARG A 141 0.86 7.83 -13.78
N ILE A 142 1.13 8.23 -12.57
CA ILE A 142 0.15 8.85 -11.67
C ILE A 142 0.77 10.08 -11.02
N THR A 143 -0.04 11.10 -10.77
CA THR A 143 0.40 12.35 -10.14
C THR A 143 -0.27 12.54 -8.79
N ALA A 144 0.51 12.68 -7.74
CA ALA A 144 0.03 12.96 -6.39
C ALA A 144 -0.40 14.44 -6.25
N GLY A 145 -1.43 14.81 -7.02
CA GLY A 145 -1.99 16.16 -7.05
C GLY A 145 -2.77 16.52 -5.79
N THR A 146 -2.99 17.83 -5.58
CA THR A 146 -3.67 18.36 -4.38
C THR A 146 -5.19 18.48 -4.52
N ASP A 147 -5.77 18.03 -5.61
CA ASP A 147 -7.23 17.98 -5.82
C ASP A 147 -7.83 16.84 -4.98
N GLU A 148 -8.46 17.20 -3.86
CA GLU A 148 -9.00 16.23 -2.90
C GLU A 148 -10.12 15.36 -3.50
N SER A 149 -10.77 15.79 -4.59
CA SER A 149 -11.80 15.01 -5.28
C SER A 149 -11.26 13.74 -5.96
N GLN A 150 -9.95 13.67 -6.19
CA GLN A 150 -9.25 12.51 -6.74
C GLN A 150 -8.87 11.49 -5.66
N TRP A 151 -9.12 11.78 -4.39
CA TRP A 151 -8.64 10.98 -3.28
C TRP A 151 -9.77 10.50 -2.37
N THR A 152 -9.57 9.34 -1.78
CA THR A 152 -10.40 8.79 -0.72
C THR A 152 -9.62 8.73 0.57
N CYS A 153 -10.08 9.43 1.61
CA CYS A 153 -9.47 9.37 2.94
C CYS A 153 -9.87 8.07 3.64
N LEU A 154 -8.90 7.35 4.21
CA LEU A 154 -9.16 6.14 4.99
C LEU A 154 -9.90 6.46 6.32
N GLY A 155 -9.68 7.65 6.88
CA GLY A 155 -10.30 8.05 8.13
C GLY A 155 -9.74 7.30 9.33
N SER A 156 -10.59 7.11 10.35
CA SER A 156 -10.24 6.38 11.55
C SER A 156 -10.31 4.87 11.37
N ARG A 157 -9.58 4.14 12.21
CA ARG A 157 -9.70 2.68 12.35
C ARG A 157 -10.51 2.36 13.61
N HIS A 158 -11.31 1.32 13.56
CA HIS A 158 -12.14 0.94 14.71
C HIS A 158 -11.34 0.40 15.91
N ASP A 159 -10.13 -0.11 15.66
CA ASP A 159 -9.24 -0.69 16.65
C ASP A 159 -8.23 0.31 17.26
N ARG A 160 -7.95 1.41 16.56
CA ARG A 160 -6.98 2.43 16.95
C ARG A 160 -7.48 3.84 16.62
N SER A 161 -8.69 4.18 17.03
CA SER A 161 -9.29 5.50 16.77
C SER A 161 -8.60 6.65 17.49
N ASP A 162 -7.77 6.36 18.47
CA ASP A 162 -6.87 7.31 19.15
C ASP A 162 -5.66 7.72 18.30
N PHE A 163 -5.28 6.89 17.34
CA PHE A 163 -4.10 7.11 16.49
C PHE A 163 -4.46 7.40 15.03
N TYR A 164 -5.51 6.75 14.49
CA TYR A 164 -5.91 6.95 13.09
C TYR A 164 -7.05 7.96 12.97
N GLY A 165 -6.92 8.88 12.03
CA GLY A 165 -7.90 9.94 11.85
C GLY A 165 -7.79 10.62 10.49
N ARG A 166 -8.30 11.84 10.40
CA ARG A 166 -8.29 12.64 9.18
C ARG A 166 -7.44 13.89 9.34
N THR A 167 -6.31 13.91 8.67
CA THR A 167 -5.49 15.08 8.42
C THR A 167 -5.77 15.55 6.98
N PRO A 168 -5.83 16.86 6.69
CA PRO A 168 -6.03 17.37 5.33
C PRO A 168 -5.02 16.78 4.33
N LEU A 169 -5.48 16.45 3.12
CA LEU A 169 -4.66 15.86 2.06
C LEU A 169 -3.34 16.64 1.83
N LYS A 170 -3.42 17.97 1.73
CA LYS A 170 -2.25 18.82 1.51
C LYS A 170 -1.19 18.66 2.60
N THR A 171 -1.62 18.47 3.85
CA THR A 171 -0.68 18.24 4.97
C THR A 171 -0.01 16.90 4.83
N VAL A 172 -0.76 15.84 4.47
CA VAL A 172 -0.17 14.52 4.28
C VAL A 172 0.76 14.51 3.07
N LEU A 173 0.36 15.12 1.94
CA LEU A 173 1.20 15.21 0.74
C LEU A 173 2.50 15.96 0.99
N SER A 174 2.48 17.04 1.79
CA SER A 174 3.70 17.80 2.09
C SER A 174 4.71 17.05 2.96
N ASP A 175 4.29 15.97 3.62
CA ASP A 175 5.16 15.12 4.43
C ASP A 175 4.56 13.71 4.58
N VAL A 176 4.76 12.86 3.57
CA VAL A 176 4.40 11.42 3.58
C VAL A 176 5.46 10.68 4.40
N ASN A 177 5.43 10.86 5.70
CA ASN A 177 6.48 10.41 6.61
C ASN A 177 6.23 9.02 7.24
N ALA A 178 5.27 8.27 6.74
CA ALA A 178 5.06 6.88 7.15
C ALA A 178 5.40 5.91 6.01
N ASN A 179 4.60 5.87 4.98
CA ASN A 179 4.78 4.94 3.87
C ASN A 179 4.00 5.34 2.62
N ILE A 180 4.35 4.69 1.50
CA ILE A 180 3.54 4.58 0.29
C ILE A 180 3.22 3.11 0.05
N LEU A 181 2.02 2.83 -0.45
CA LEU A 181 1.55 1.48 -0.72
C LEU A 181 0.87 1.40 -2.09
N LEU A 182 0.92 0.20 -2.67
CA LEU A 182 0.03 -0.16 -3.77
C LEU A 182 -1.02 -1.13 -3.23
N VAL A 183 -2.30 -0.78 -3.39
CA VAL A 183 -3.43 -1.49 -2.78
C VAL A 183 -4.51 -1.82 -3.81
N LEU A 184 -5.16 -2.98 -3.67
CA LEU A 184 -6.40 -3.26 -4.38
C LEU A 184 -7.58 -2.76 -3.55
N TYR A 185 -8.41 -1.91 -4.13
CA TYR A 185 -9.52 -1.24 -3.45
C TYR A 185 -10.64 -0.88 -4.43
N PRO A 186 -11.91 -0.77 -4.00
CA PRO A 186 -12.45 -1.32 -2.76
C PRO A 186 -12.71 -2.83 -2.89
N LEU A 187 -12.55 -3.59 -1.81
CA LEU A 187 -13.00 -4.97 -1.78
C LEU A 187 -14.50 -5.02 -1.44
N ASP A 188 -15.27 -5.69 -2.29
CA ASP A 188 -16.67 -6.00 -2.00
C ASP A 188 -16.74 -7.30 -1.20
N ILE A 189 -16.53 -7.20 0.10
CA ILE A 189 -16.55 -8.34 1.01
C ILE A 189 -17.52 -8.13 2.16
N ALA A 190 -18.18 -9.22 2.56
CA ALA A 190 -19.02 -9.26 3.73
C ALA A 190 -18.69 -10.51 4.56
N PRO A 191 -18.34 -10.38 5.84
CA PRO A 191 -18.18 -11.54 6.71
C PRO A 191 -19.46 -12.33 6.81
N MET A 192 -19.36 -13.66 6.91
CA MET A 192 -20.54 -14.54 7.08
C MET A 192 -21.13 -14.46 8.49
N GLY A 193 -20.44 -13.83 9.43
CA GLY A 193 -20.86 -13.64 10.81
C GLY A 193 -20.04 -12.52 11.48
N PRO A 194 -20.28 -12.27 12.77
CA PRO A 194 -19.49 -11.28 13.51
C PRO A 194 -18.02 -11.71 13.56
N LEU A 195 -17.13 -10.73 13.47
CA LEU A 195 -15.70 -10.95 13.72
C LEU A 195 -15.49 -11.09 15.23
N ASN A 196 -14.93 -12.22 15.65
CA ASN A 196 -14.57 -12.48 17.04
C ASN A 196 -13.04 -12.44 17.19
N GLY A 197 -12.56 -11.75 18.22
CA GLY A 197 -11.14 -11.63 18.52
C GLY A 197 -10.55 -10.27 18.18
N ASP A 198 -9.23 -10.17 18.35
CA ASP A 198 -8.48 -8.96 18.08
C ASP A 198 -8.24 -8.80 16.57
N PRO A 199 -8.77 -7.74 15.94
CA PRO A 199 -8.57 -7.51 14.50
C PRO A 199 -7.11 -7.36 14.09
N HIS A 200 -6.20 -7.02 15.00
CA HIS A 200 -4.77 -6.95 14.69
C HIS A 200 -4.11 -8.31 14.42
N VAL A 201 -4.68 -9.38 14.99
CA VAL A 201 -4.09 -10.73 14.91
C VAL A 201 -4.91 -11.69 14.06
N LEU A 202 -6.12 -11.30 13.66
CA LEU A 202 -6.98 -12.16 12.85
C LEU A 202 -6.39 -12.41 11.45
N ARG A 203 -6.45 -13.66 11.02
CA ARG A 203 -5.96 -14.11 9.72
C ARG A 203 -7.12 -14.59 8.86
N PRO A 204 -7.15 -14.25 7.56
CA PRO A 204 -8.15 -14.76 6.64
C PRO A 204 -8.22 -16.30 6.71
N GLU A 205 -9.44 -16.84 6.60
CA GLU A 205 -9.75 -18.28 6.54
C GLU A 205 -9.34 -19.08 7.80
N LYS A 206 -8.65 -18.46 8.72
CA LYS A 206 -8.16 -19.11 9.93
C LYS A 206 -8.81 -18.58 11.20
N ASP A 207 -8.84 -17.27 11.38
CA ASP A 207 -9.22 -16.65 12.64
C ASP A 207 -10.56 -15.93 12.56
N TYR A 208 -11.11 -15.72 11.37
CA TYR A 208 -12.42 -15.12 11.18
C TYR A 208 -13.25 -15.82 10.09
N PRO A 209 -14.56 -15.63 10.10
CA PRO A 209 -15.48 -16.34 9.24
C PRO A 209 -15.09 -16.26 7.77
N VAL A 210 -15.40 -17.31 7.04
CA VAL A 210 -15.25 -17.34 5.59
C VAL A 210 -16.01 -16.17 4.97
N TRP A 211 -15.34 -15.44 4.08
CA TRP A 211 -15.95 -14.34 3.35
C TRP A 211 -17.02 -14.86 2.39
N ARG A 212 -18.13 -14.17 2.30
CA ARG A 212 -19.21 -14.52 1.34
C ARG A 212 -18.81 -14.21 -0.09
N SER A 213 -17.99 -13.20 -0.29
CA SER A 213 -17.52 -12.78 -1.60
C SER A 213 -16.22 -13.50 -1.96
N ARG A 214 -16.01 -13.68 -3.24
CA ARG A 214 -14.69 -14.09 -3.74
C ARG A 214 -13.71 -12.94 -3.54
N LEU A 215 -12.47 -13.29 -3.24
CA LEU A 215 -11.38 -12.32 -3.15
C LEU A 215 -10.64 -12.22 -4.48
N PRO A 216 -10.06 -11.06 -4.80
CA PRO A 216 -9.09 -10.93 -5.88
C PRO A 216 -7.96 -11.94 -5.75
N GLU A 217 -7.52 -12.48 -6.89
CA GLU A 217 -6.44 -13.46 -6.97
C GLU A 217 -5.51 -13.15 -8.13
N GLY A 218 -4.25 -13.60 -7.99
CA GLY A 218 -3.26 -13.48 -9.03
C GLY A 218 -1.93 -12.95 -8.51
N TYR A 219 -1.24 -12.20 -9.35
CA TYR A 219 0.02 -11.57 -8.99
C TYR A 219 0.22 -10.24 -9.74
N VAL A 220 1.03 -9.38 -9.14
CA VAL A 220 1.54 -8.15 -9.75
C VAL A 220 3.05 -8.16 -9.61
N MET A 221 3.77 -7.83 -10.68
CA MET A 221 5.21 -7.69 -10.75
C MET A 221 5.57 -6.23 -10.97
N LEU A 222 6.56 -5.74 -10.23
CA LEU A 222 7.19 -4.45 -10.46
C LEU A 222 8.62 -4.67 -10.96
N ASP A 223 9.00 -3.93 -11.99
CA ASP A 223 10.33 -3.89 -12.61
C ASP A 223 11.01 -2.54 -12.34
N GLU A 224 10.26 -1.47 -12.34
CA GLU A 224 10.76 -0.13 -12.03
C GLU A 224 9.73 0.68 -11.21
N VAL A 225 10.24 1.43 -10.25
CA VAL A 225 9.50 2.49 -9.56
C VAL A 225 10.34 3.76 -9.61
N ARG A 226 9.79 4.82 -10.22
CA ARG A 226 10.40 6.14 -10.25
C ARG A 226 9.50 7.16 -9.59
N ILE A 227 10.08 8.02 -8.76
CA ILE A 227 9.35 9.13 -8.12
C ILE A 227 10.10 10.42 -8.43
N GLU A 228 9.45 11.30 -9.17
CA GLU A 228 9.95 12.60 -9.57
C GLU A 228 9.14 13.69 -8.86
N LYS A 229 9.82 14.63 -8.27
CA LYS A 229 9.19 15.73 -7.54
C LYS A 229 9.27 17.00 -8.36
N SER A 230 8.14 17.69 -8.46
CA SER A 230 8.06 18.99 -9.16
C SER A 230 8.84 20.10 -8.43
#